data_036a77eb0f07b86ab75a667284bfc47a
#
_entry.id   036a77eb0f07b86ab75a667284bfc47a
#
_cell.length_a   1.000
_cell.length_b   1.000
_cell.length_c   1.000
_cell.angle_alpha   90.00
_cell.angle_beta   90.00
_cell.angle_gamma   90.00
#
_symmetry.space_group_name_H-M   'P 1'
#
loop_
_entity.id
_entity.type
_entity.pdbx_description
1 polymer ?
#
loop_
_entity_poly.entity_id
_entity_poly.type
_entity_poly.pdbx_seq_one_letter_code
_entity_poly.pdbx_strand_id
1 'polypeptide(L)'
;MKLFDRNIQPVCPTPAGRKVIDQARVVLYQTSLIKDIVNEEEQSLKGTFRLAVLPTIAPYLLPRFFQQVSEKHPDLDIRILEMQTAPTTKALLNGEIDAAIIANQPTEVQLQGDILYYEQFYAYVARNESVFKKEMVRSADISDERLWLLDEGHCFRDQLMRFCQMEKVKLRQAAYRLGSLETFMRMVESGNGVTFIPELATYQLSEQQKEL
;
A
#
# COMPACT_ATOMS: atom_id res chain seq x y z
N MET A 1 8.42 0.48 37.83
CA MET A 1 8.50 0.88 36.42
C MET A 1 7.31 1.78 36.12
N LYS A 2 7.54 3.00 35.57
CA LYS A 2 6.43 3.88 35.17
C LYS A 2 6.04 3.56 33.73
N LEU A 3 4.75 3.29 33.48
CA LEU A 3 4.23 3.00 32.13
C LEU A 3 3.76 4.27 31.39
N PHE A 4 3.36 5.30 32.14
CA PHE A 4 2.90 6.57 31.60
C PHE A 4 3.68 7.73 32.20
N ASP A 5 4.01 8.69 31.38
CA ASP A 5 4.54 9.99 31.83
C ASP A 5 3.37 10.95 32.05
N ARG A 6 3.14 11.28 33.31
CA ARG A 6 2.07 12.20 33.75
C ARG A 6 2.53 13.64 33.88
N ASN A 7 3.83 13.90 33.69
CA ASN A 7 4.39 15.25 33.75
C ASN A 7 4.19 16.03 32.44
N ILE A 8 3.74 15.34 31.39
CA ILE A 8 3.48 15.89 30.06
C ILE A 8 1.98 15.86 29.80
N GLN A 9 1.42 16.91 29.21
CA GLN A 9 0.03 16.92 28.74
C GLN A 9 0.02 17.02 27.22
N PRO A 10 -0.69 16.10 26.52
CA PRO A 10 -1.44 14.96 27.06
C PRO A 10 -0.53 13.88 27.65
N VAL A 11 -1.04 13.11 28.59
CA VAL A 11 -0.32 11.97 29.22
C VAL A 11 0.13 11.00 28.13
N CYS A 12 1.44 10.72 28.07
CA CYS A 12 2.03 9.86 27.06
C CYS A 12 2.61 8.55 27.66
N PRO A 13 2.57 7.44 26.92
CA PRO A 13 3.25 6.22 27.35
C PRO A 13 4.79 6.41 27.34
N THR A 14 5.45 5.91 28.36
CA THR A 14 6.92 5.77 28.35
C THR A 14 7.37 4.74 27.31
N PRO A 15 8.66 4.64 26.95
CA PRO A 15 9.16 3.56 26.08
C PRO A 15 8.79 2.15 26.59
N ALA A 16 8.84 1.94 27.91
CA ALA A 16 8.38 0.68 28.51
C ALA A 16 6.85 0.53 28.44
N GLY A 17 6.12 1.65 28.64
CA GLY A 17 4.67 1.69 28.51
C GLY A 17 4.19 1.33 27.12
N ARG A 18 4.86 1.80 26.06
CA ARG A 18 4.53 1.44 24.68
C ARG A 18 4.64 -0.04 24.42
N LYS A 19 5.73 -0.68 24.85
CA LYS A 19 5.90 -2.15 24.73
C LYS A 19 4.80 -2.93 25.44
N VAL A 20 4.38 -2.48 26.62
CA VAL A 20 3.29 -3.14 27.37
C VAL A 20 1.95 -2.93 26.66
N ILE A 21 1.69 -1.73 26.15
CA ILE A 21 0.46 -1.42 25.38
C ILE A 21 0.40 -2.27 24.10
N ASP A 22 1.50 -2.34 23.34
CA ASP A 22 1.56 -3.13 22.11
C ASP A 22 1.28 -4.62 22.42
N GLN A 23 1.88 -5.17 23.49
CA GLN A 23 1.60 -6.54 23.90
C GLN A 23 0.17 -6.74 24.42
N ALA A 24 -0.38 -5.78 25.15
CA ALA A 24 -1.77 -5.84 25.60
C ALA A 24 -2.77 -5.84 24.44
N ARG A 25 -2.51 -5.08 23.39
CA ARG A 25 -3.31 -5.09 22.16
C ARG A 25 -3.33 -6.46 21.49
N VAL A 26 -2.17 -7.12 21.40
CA VAL A 26 -2.08 -8.50 20.88
C VAL A 26 -2.94 -9.46 21.70
N VAL A 27 -2.89 -9.39 23.03
CA VAL A 27 -3.73 -10.23 23.89
C VAL A 27 -5.21 -9.97 23.68
N LEU A 28 -5.62 -8.69 23.60
CA LEU A 28 -7.01 -8.32 23.36
C LEU A 28 -7.49 -8.79 21.99
N TYR A 29 -6.64 -8.67 20.95
CA TYR A 29 -6.93 -9.19 19.63
C TYR A 29 -7.12 -10.71 19.63
N GLN A 30 -6.21 -11.46 20.25
CA GLN A 30 -6.35 -12.92 20.39
C GLN A 30 -7.64 -13.30 21.13
N THR A 31 -8.05 -12.50 22.10
CA THR A 31 -9.32 -12.72 22.81
C THR A 31 -10.53 -12.46 21.90
N SER A 32 -10.46 -11.48 20.98
CA SER A 32 -11.55 -11.24 20.03
C SER A 32 -11.70 -12.40 19.03
N LEU A 33 -10.60 -13.02 18.59
CA LEU A 33 -10.64 -14.17 17.68
C LEU A 33 -11.41 -15.37 18.28
N ILE A 34 -11.39 -15.54 19.62
CA ILE A 34 -12.17 -16.59 20.26
C ILE A 34 -13.67 -16.36 20.06
N LYS A 35 -14.12 -15.10 20.07
CA LYS A 35 -15.53 -14.74 19.77
C LYS A 35 -15.89 -15.00 18.33
N ASP A 36 -14.93 -14.73 17.41
CA ASP A 36 -15.14 -14.93 15.98
C ASP A 36 -15.29 -16.42 15.66
N ILE A 37 -14.50 -17.31 16.29
CA ILE A 37 -14.65 -18.77 16.14
C ILE A 37 -16.06 -19.24 16.58
N VAL A 38 -16.61 -18.66 17.62
CA VAL A 38 -17.98 -19.00 18.07
C VAL A 38 -19.02 -18.49 17.07
N ASN A 39 -18.77 -17.35 16.42
CA ASN A 39 -19.68 -16.76 15.44
C ASN A 39 -19.58 -17.44 14.05
N GLU A 40 -18.50 -18.14 13.74
CA GLU A 40 -18.33 -18.90 12.48
C GLU A 40 -19.41 -19.98 12.28
N GLU A 41 -19.96 -20.54 13.37
CA GLU A 41 -21.08 -21.50 13.28
C GLU A 41 -22.38 -20.85 12.69
N GLU A 42 -22.52 -19.53 12.69
CA GLU A 42 -23.70 -18.83 12.17
C GLU A 42 -23.66 -18.52 10.67
N GLN A 43 -22.57 -18.85 9.95
CA GLN A 43 -22.38 -18.63 8.50
C GLN A 43 -22.61 -17.18 8.01
N SER A 44 -22.67 -16.18 8.89
CA SER A 44 -22.87 -14.79 8.51
C SER A 44 -21.67 -13.94 8.90
N LEU A 45 -21.12 -13.21 7.92
CA LEU A 45 -20.08 -12.21 8.18
C LEU A 45 -20.73 -10.99 8.84
N LYS A 46 -20.41 -10.76 10.11
CA LYS A 46 -20.95 -9.65 10.91
C LYS A 46 -19.82 -8.94 11.66
N GLY A 47 -20.04 -7.70 12.04
CA GLY A 47 -19.11 -6.92 12.85
C GLY A 47 -18.19 -6.03 12.04
N THR A 48 -17.09 -5.56 12.65
CA THR A 48 -16.15 -4.65 11.99
C THR A 48 -14.96 -5.42 11.46
N PHE A 49 -14.64 -5.24 10.18
CA PHE A 49 -13.47 -5.78 9.51
C PHE A 49 -12.56 -4.63 9.03
N ARG A 50 -11.35 -4.55 9.57
CA ARG A 50 -10.39 -3.50 9.27
C ARG A 50 -9.39 -4.03 8.25
N LEU A 51 -9.48 -3.51 7.03
CA LEU A 51 -8.62 -3.89 5.93
C LEU A 51 -7.66 -2.75 5.59
N ALA A 52 -6.36 -2.97 5.74
CA ALA A 52 -5.37 -2.06 5.19
C ALA A 52 -5.07 -2.40 3.73
N VAL A 53 -4.90 -1.39 2.91
CA VAL A 53 -4.52 -1.54 1.50
C VAL A 53 -3.43 -0.53 1.18
N LEU A 54 -2.43 -0.94 0.38
CA LEU A 54 -1.39 -0.01 -0.05
C LEU A 54 -1.97 1.11 -0.92
N PRO A 55 -1.52 2.36 -0.77
CA PRO A 55 -1.97 3.49 -1.58
C PRO A 55 -1.75 3.30 -3.09
N THR A 56 -0.82 2.43 -3.48
CA THR A 56 -0.56 2.07 -4.88
C THR A 56 -1.49 0.99 -5.43
N ILE A 57 -2.27 0.35 -4.58
CA ILE A 57 -3.23 -0.72 -4.92
C ILE A 57 -4.67 -0.22 -4.75
N ALA A 58 -4.93 0.49 -3.66
CA ALA A 58 -6.29 0.88 -3.25
C ALA A 58 -7.12 1.54 -4.36
N PRO A 59 -6.64 2.56 -5.11
CA PRO A 59 -7.43 3.25 -6.13
C PRO A 59 -7.90 2.33 -7.26
N TYR A 60 -7.14 1.28 -7.56
CA TYR A 60 -7.38 0.41 -8.71
C TYR A 60 -8.11 -0.88 -8.35
N LEU A 61 -7.89 -1.38 -7.14
CA LEU A 61 -8.46 -2.64 -6.68
C LEU A 61 -9.79 -2.46 -5.95
N LEU A 62 -9.89 -1.52 -5.01
CA LEU A 62 -11.09 -1.34 -4.18
C LEU A 62 -12.38 -1.12 -4.99
N PRO A 63 -12.41 -0.28 -6.04
CA PRO A 63 -13.62 -0.06 -6.82
C PRO A 63 -14.18 -1.32 -7.50
N ARG A 64 -13.35 -2.36 -7.66
CA ARG A 64 -13.73 -3.60 -8.34
C ARG A 64 -14.55 -4.56 -7.49
N PHE A 65 -14.41 -4.48 -6.17
CA PHE A 65 -15.08 -5.45 -5.29
C PHE A 65 -15.80 -4.82 -4.11
N PHE A 66 -15.39 -3.65 -3.64
CA PHE A 66 -15.86 -3.08 -2.37
C PHE A 66 -17.37 -2.93 -2.32
N GLN A 67 -17.97 -2.38 -3.38
CA GLN A 67 -19.42 -2.22 -3.43
C GLN A 67 -20.14 -3.56 -3.38
N GLN A 68 -19.71 -4.55 -4.15
CA GLN A 68 -20.32 -5.89 -4.20
C GLN A 68 -20.27 -6.58 -2.84
N VAL A 69 -19.13 -6.47 -2.13
CA VAL A 69 -18.98 -7.06 -0.80
C VAL A 69 -19.89 -6.37 0.20
N SER A 70 -19.96 -5.03 0.18
CA SER A 70 -20.83 -4.26 1.07
C SER A 70 -22.33 -4.55 0.85
N GLU A 71 -22.74 -4.72 -0.40
CA GLU A 71 -24.13 -5.08 -0.74
C GLU A 71 -24.47 -6.53 -0.32
N LYS A 72 -23.53 -7.45 -0.50
CA LYS A 72 -23.72 -8.87 -0.17
C LYS A 72 -23.70 -9.13 1.34
N HIS A 73 -22.96 -8.34 2.09
CA HIS A 73 -22.77 -8.50 3.52
C HIS A 73 -23.06 -7.20 4.28
N PRO A 74 -24.35 -6.79 4.37
CA PRO A 74 -24.75 -5.51 4.96
C PRO A 74 -24.46 -5.42 6.48
N ASP A 75 -24.31 -6.53 7.16
CA ASP A 75 -23.98 -6.60 8.59
C ASP A 75 -22.45 -6.53 8.85
N LEU A 76 -21.65 -6.47 7.80
CA LEU A 76 -20.19 -6.34 7.88
C LEU A 76 -19.77 -4.88 7.69
N ASP A 77 -19.30 -4.23 8.76
CA ASP A 77 -18.72 -2.88 8.74
C ASP A 77 -17.25 -2.96 8.27
N ILE A 78 -17.03 -2.81 6.96
CA ILE A 78 -15.67 -2.86 6.38
C ILE A 78 -15.04 -1.47 6.50
N ARG A 79 -13.93 -1.38 7.23
CA ARG A 79 -13.14 -0.17 7.39
C ARG A 79 -11.84 -0.27 6.62
N ILE A 80 -11.71 0.54 5.59
CA ILE A 80 -10.50 0.61 4.76
C ILE A 80 -9.53 1.63 5.34
N LEU A 81 -8.26 1.24 5.41
CA LEU A 81 -7.15 2.11 5.80
C LEU A 81 -6.08 2.05 4.71
N GLU A 82 -5.73 3.20 4.15
CA GLU A 82 -4.60 3.28 3.23
C GLU A 82 -3.32 3.50 4.02
N MET A 83 -2.41 2.52 3.97
CA MET A 83 -1.19 2.51 4.76
C MET A 83 -0.01 1.96 3.95
N GLN A 84 1.19 2.49 4.18
CA GLN A 84 2.44 1.92 3.66
C GLN A 84 2.77 0.57 4.33
N THR A 85 3.67 -0.21 3.72
CA THR A 85 3.98 -1.58 4.15
C THR A 85 4.41 -1.68 5.62
N ALA A 86 5.37 -0.87 6.06
CA ALA A 86 5.89 -0.99 7.42
C ALA A 86 4.86 -0.65 8.52
N PRO A 87 4.08 0.46 8.43
CA PRO A 87 2.96 0.69 9.33
C PRO A 87 1.91 -0.42 9.30
N THR A 88 1.59 -0.95 8.10
CA THR A 88 0.62 -2.04 7.91
C THR A 88 1.05 -3.30 8.65
N THR A 89 2.28 -3.74 8.45
CA THR A 89 2.86 -4.91 9.15
C THR A 89 2.77 -4.75 10.67
N LYS A 90 3.13 -3.57 11.17
CA LYS A 90 3.04 -3.27 12.60
C LYS A 90 1.60 -3.31 13.12
N ALA A 91 0.66 -2.74 12.37
CA ALA A 91 -0.76 -2.71 12.73
C ALA A 91 -1.37 -4.13 12.76
N LEU A 92 -0.98 -5.02 11.81
CA LEU A 92 -1.35 -6.43 11.82
C LEU A 92 -0.83 -7.14 13.09
N LEU A 93 0.46 -7.00 13.39
CA LEU A 93 1.08 -7.62 14.56
C LEU A 93 0.46 -7.15 15.88
N ASN A 94 -0.02 -5.90 15.93
CA ASN A 94 -0.67 -5.33 17.11
C ASN A 94 -2.18 -5.63 17.17
N GLY A 95 -2.78 -6.27 16.15
CA GLY A 95 -4.23 -6.47 16.06
C GLY A 95 -5.03 -5.17 15.90
N GLU A 96 -4.40 -4.12 15.37
CA GLU A 96 -5.07 -2.84 15.07
C GLU A 96 -5.89 -2.94 13.78
N ILE A 97 -5.51 -3.85 12.87
CA ILE A 97 -6.20 -4.24 11.65
C ILE A 97 -6.29 -5.76 11.56
N ASP A 98 -7.27 -6.25 10.82
CA ASP A 98 -7.60 -7.67 10.74
C ASP A 98 -6.94 -8.34 9.53
N ALA A 99 -6.79 -7.61 8.43
CA ALA A 99 -6.10 -8.06 7.22
C ALA A 99 -5.44 -6.90 6.47
N ALA A 100 -4.57 -7.24 5.52
CA ALA A 100 -3.96 -6.25 4.64
C ALA A 100 -3.74 -6.80 3.22
N ILE A 101 -3.87 -5.93 2.23
CA ILE A 101 -3.46 -6.18 0.84
C ILE A 101 -2.16 -5.43 0.59
N ILE A 102 -1.09 -6.18 0.41
CA ILE A 102 0.28 -5.68 0.22
C ILE A 102 0.91 -6.30 -1.03
N ALA A 103 1.99 -5.71 -1.54
CA ALA A 103 2.63 -6.16 -2.78
C ALA A 103 3.76 -7.18 -2.59
N ASN A 104 4.25 -7.36 -1.36
CA ASN A 104 5.30 -8.34 -1.05
C ASN A 104 4.78 -9.31 -0.01
N GLN A 105 5.29 -10.54 -0.02
CA GLN A 105 5.01 -11.47 1.08
C GLN A 105 5.58 -10.91 2.40
N PRO A 106 4.85 -11.09 3.51
CA PRO A 106 5.35 -10.70 4.83
C PRO A 106 6.61 -11.50 5.17
N THR A 107 7.56 -10.85 5.79
CA THR A 107 8.80 -11.49 6.30
C THR A 107 8.66 -11.95 7.74
N GLU A 108 7.65 -11.46 8.43
CA GLU A 108 7.34 -11.76 9.82
C GLU A 108 6.67 -13.13 9.94
N VAL A 109 7.28 -14.00 10.73
CA VAL A 109 6.84 -15.41 10.93
C VAL A 109 5.41 -15.52 11.49
N GLN A 110 4.96 -14.48 12.19
CA GLN A 110 3.62 -14.43 12.80
C GLN A 110 2.51 -14.08 11.79
N LEU A 111 2.87 -13.62 10.60
CA LEU A 111 1.91 -13.25 9.56
C LEU A 111 1.84 -14.33 8.49
N GLN A 112 0.63 -14.72 8.15
CA GLN A 112 0.37 -15.57 6.99
C GLN A 112 -0.04 -14.71 5.81
N GLY A 113 0.47 -15.02 4.63
CA GLY A 113 0.15 -14.31 3.40
C GLY A 113 -0.21 -15.27 2.28
N ASP A 114 -1.35 -15.00 1.63
CA ASP A 114 -1.81 -15.72 0.44
C ASP A 114 -1.69 -14.83 -0.79
N ILE A 115 -1.31 -15.42 -1.92
CA ILE A 115 -1.17 -14.69 -3.18
C ILE A 115 -2.57 -14.52 -3.78
N LEU A 116 -3.00 -13.27 -3.93
CA LEU A 116 -4.29 -12.95 -4.55
C LEU A 116 -4.19 -12.93 -6.07
N TYR A 117 -3.15 -12.29 -6.62
CA TYR A 117 -2.91 -12.18 -8.05
C TYR A 117 -1.46 -11.77 -8.34
N TYR A 118 -1.07 -11.89 -9.61
CA TYR A 118 0.16 -11.33 -10.16
C TYR A 118 -0.20 -10.24 -11.15
N GLU A 119 0.58 -9.16 -11.17
CA GLU A 119 0.41 -8.09 -12.15
C GLU A 119 1.75 -7.62 -12.71
N GLN A 120 1.71 -7.03 -13.90
CA GLN A 120 2.87 -6.44 -14.56
C GLN A 120 2.99 -4.95 -14.25
N PHE A 121 4.18 -4.41 -14.45
CA PHE A 121 4.41 -2.98 -14.46
C PHE A 121 4.46 -2.47 -15.89
N TYR A 122 3.80 -1.35 -16.13
CA TYR A 122 3.83 -0.64 -17.39
C TYR A 122 4.55 0.69 -17.22
N ALA A 123 5.41 1.04 -18.19
CA ALA A 123 6.01 2.36 -18.25
C ALA A 123 4.96 3.33 -18.81
N TYR A 124 4.69 4.39 -18.08
CA TYR A 124 3.83 5.50 -18.48
C TYR A 124 4.73 6.66 -18.87
N VAL A 125 4.74 7.03 -20.16
CA VAL A 125 5.82 7.80 -20.78
C VAL A 125 5.30 9.05 -21.44
N ALA A 126 5.90 10.20 -21.14
CA ALA A 126 5.58 11.44 -21.83
C ALA A 126 5.97 11.40 -23.30
N ARG A 127 5.14 11.97 -24.18
CA ARG A 127 5.31 11.93 -25.65
C ARG A 127 6.65 12.48 -26.15
N ASN A 128 7.30 13.37 -25.40
CA ASN A 128 8.59 13.97 -25.75
C ASN A 128 9.80 13.16 -25.28
N GLU A 129 9.59 12.04 -24.60
CA GLU A 129 10.68 11.18 -24.14
C GLU A 129 11.16 10.24 -25.25
N SER A 130 12.47 9.98 -25.27
CA SER A 130 13.11 9.12 -26.29
C SER A 130 12.58 7.68 -26.29
N VAL A 131 12.06 7.22 -25.17
CA VAL A 131 11.52 5.87 -24.98
C VAL A 131 10.04 5.75 -25.36
N PHE A 132 9.36 6.85 -25.68
CA PHE A 132 7.93 6.88 -25.96
C PHE A 132 7.46 5.92 -27.07
N LYS A 133 8.30 5.73 -28.10
CA LYS A 133 7.96 4.87 -29.26
C LYS A 133 8.37 3.40 -29.08
N LYS A 134 8.89 3.04 -27.90
CA LYS A 134 9.34 1.66 -27.66
C LYS A 134 8.18 0.81 -27.16
N GLU A 135 7.93 -0.31 -27.79
CA GLU A 135 6.97 -1.32 -27.31
C GLU A 135 7.42 -1.95 -25.99
N MET A 136 8.73 -2.02 -25.76
CA MET A 136 9.31 -2.55 -24.53
C MET A 136 10.39 -1.61 -24.02
N VAL A 137 10.24 -1.15 -22.78
CA VAL A 137 11.18 -0.28 -22.09
C VAL A 137 12.07 -1.13 -21.18
N ARG A 138 13.38 -1.06 -21.39
CA ARG A 138 14.38 -1.70 -20.53
C ARG A 138 14.89 -0.70 -19.50
N SER A 139 15.38 -1.19 -18.37
CA SER A 139 15.95 -0.33 -17.32
C SER A 139 17.04 0.62 -17.84
N ALA A 140 17.89 0.13 -18.75
CA ALA A 140 18.96 0.92 -19.38
C ALA A 140 18.45 2.05 -20.30
N ASP A 141 17.17 2.03 -20.69
CA ASP A 141 16.57 3.04 -21.55
C ASP A 141 16.07 4.27 -20.78
N ILE A 142 15.95 4.15 -19.44
CA ILE A 142 15.40 5.17 -18.58
C ILE A 142 16.51 5.96 -17.92
N SER A 143 16.49 7.28 -18.12
CA SER A 143 17.39 8.17 -17.37
C SER A 143 16.82 8.44 -15.99
N ASP A 144 17.65 8.28 -14.95
CA ASP A 144 17.31 8.57 -13.55
C ASP A 144 16.74 9.99 -13.36
N GLU A 145 17.22 10.95 -14.17
CA GLU A 145 16.78 12.35 -14.12
C GLU A 145 15.36 12.57 -14.65
N ARG A 146 14.82 11.60 -15.38
CA ARG A 146 13.50 11.65 -16.02
C ARG A 146 12.48 10.75 -15.36
N LEU A 147 12.87 9.99 -14.33
CA LEU A 147 12.02 9.04 -13.63
C LEU A 147 11.29 9.70 -12.45
N TRP A 148 9.96 9.63 -12.46
CA TRP A 148 9.13 9.93 -11.32
C TRP A 148 8.90 8.66 -10.50
N LEU A 149 9.32 8.68 -9.25
CA LEU A 149 9.28 7.51 -8.38
C LEU A 149 8.77 7.91 -7.00
N LEU A 150 7.98 7.04 -6.39
CA LEU A 150 7.48 7.20 -5.02
C LEU A 150 8.63 7.28 -4.01
N ASP A 151 8.38 7.90 -2.87
CA ASP A 151 9.34 8.01 -1.77
C ASP A 151 9.63 6.65 -1.12
N GLU A 152 10.63 6.63 -0.25
CA GLU A 152 10.97 5.46 0.56
C GLU A 152 9.79 5.01 1.42
N GLY A 153 9.69 3.68 1.64
CA GLY A 153 8.59 3.06 2.38
C GLY A 153 7.44 2.55 1.49
N HIS A 154 7.46 2.83 0.19
CA HIS A 154 6.56 2.21 -0.77
C HIS A 154 7.21 0.97 -1.39
N CYS A 155 6.64 -0.21 -1.15
CA CYS A 155 7.13 -1.48 -1.73
C CYS A 155 7.18 -1.44 -3.27
N PHE A 156 6.28 -0.71 -3.90
CA PHE A 156 6.27 -0.45 -5.34
C PHE A 156 7.60 0.17 -5.81
N ARG A 157 8.10 1.18 -5.09
CA ARG A 157 9.43 1.75 -5.36
C ARG A 157 10.53 0.71 -5.23
N ASP A 158 10.52 -0.05 -4.13
CA ASP A 158 11.59 -1.02 -3.86
C ASP A 158 11.62 -2.14 -4.91
N GLN A 159 10.44 -2.53 -5.43
CA GLN A 159 10.33 -3.47 -6.54
C GLN A 159 10.89 -2.89 -7.83
N LEU A 160 10.54 -1.65 -8.18
CA LEU A 160 11.07 -0.96 -9.37
C LEU A 160 12.58 -0.73 -9.29
N MET A 161 13.09 -0.32 -8.14
CA MET A 161 14.53 -0.14 -7.92
C MET A 161 15.31 -1.44 -8.16
N ARG A 162 14.78 -2.56 -7.65
CA ARG A 162 15.36 -3.90 -7.90
C ARG A 162 15.27 -4.31 -9.36
N PHE A 163 14.12 -4.11 -10.00
CA PHE A 163 13.90 -4.41 -11.41
C PHE A 163 14.86 -3.61 -12.31
N CYS A 164 14.99 -2.32 -12.04
CA CYS A 164 15.86 -1.43 -12.81
C CYS A 164 17.35 -1.56 -12.43
N GLN A 165 17.72 -2.41 -11.45
CA GLN A 165 19.09 -2.54 -10.92
C GLN A 165 19.69 -1.19 -10.49
N MET A 166 18.85 -0.29 -10.02
CA MET A 166 19.23 1.06 -9.61
C MET A 166 19.60 1.04 -8.12
N GLU A 167 20.88 1.05 -7.79
CA GLU A 167 21.34 1.08 -6.40
C GLU A 167 21.06 2.43 -5.71
N LYS A 168 21.16 3.52 -6.47
CA LYS A 168 20.89 4.89 -5.98
C LYS A 168 20.37 5.74 -7.13
N VAL A 169 19.08 5.91 -7.22
CA VAL A 169 18.52 6.93 -8.10
C VAL A 169 18.78 8.30 -7.50
N LYS A 170 19.55 9.13 -8.20
CA LYS A 170 19.56 10.58 -7.96
C LYS A 170 18.21 11.13 -8.45
N LEU A 171 17.15 10.80 -7.74
CA LEU A 171 15.85 11.34 -8.04
C LEU A 171 15.97 12.85 -8.20
N ARG A 172 15.22 13.44 -9.10
CA ARG A 172 14.91 14.87 -9.09
C ARG A 172 14.23 15.19 -7.74
N GLN A 173 15.01 15.11 -6.67
CA GLN A 173 14.58 15.23 -5.28
C GLN A 173 14.07 16.62 -4.93
N ALA A 174 14.11 17.57 -5.87
CA ALA A 174 14.06 18.95 -5.49
C ALA A 174 12.68 19.43 -5.06
N ALA A 175 11.57 18.80 -5.41
CA ALA A 175 10.28 19.46 -5.22
C ALA A 175 9.13 18.62 -4.68
N TYR A 176 9.16 17.29 -4.73
CA TYR A 176 7.97 16.52 -4.40
C TYR A 176 8.29 15.28 -3.56
N ARG A 177 7.99 15.34 -2.27
CA ARG A 177 8.05 14.22 -1.34
C ARG A 177 6.64 13.71 -1.08
N LEU A 178 6.50 12.44 -0.74
CA LEU A 178 5.22 11.78 -0.44
C LEU A 178 4.22 11.80 -1.61
N GLY A 179 4.71 11.73 -2.85
CA GLY A 179 3.88 11.72 -4.03
C GLY A 179 2.92 10.52 -4.09
N SER A 180 1.83 10.68 -4.82
CA SER A 180 0.97 9.57 -5.21
C SER A 180 1.27 9.17 -6.67
N LEU A 181 0.96 7.93 -7.01
CA LEU A 181 1.11 7.42 -8.36
C LEU A 181 0.28 8.25 -9.35
N GLU A 182 -0.93 8.63 -8.97
CA GLU A 182 -1.80 9.51 -9.75
C GLU A 182 -1.15 10.87 -10.05
N THR A 183 -0.47 11.46 -9.06
CA THR A 183 0.26 12.72 -9.29
C THR A 183 1.35 12.55 -10.33
N PHE A 184 2.11 11.45 -10.29
CA PHE A 184 3.16 11.21 -11.27
C PHE A 184 2.61 10.96 -12.67
N MET A 185 1.48 10.28 -12.79
CA MET A 185 0.79 10.15 -14.07
C MET A 185 0.42 11.53 -14.64
N ARG A 186 -0.12 12.45 -13.82
CA ARG A 186 -0.42 13.83 -14.26
C ARG A 186 0.83 14.62 -14.64
N MET A 187 1.97 14.40 -13.97
CA MET A 187 3.25 15.00 -14.35
C MET A 187 3.73 14.51 -15.72
N VAL A 188 3.58 13.22 -16.01
CA VAL A 188 3.88 12.64 -17.32
C VAL A 188 2.94 13.19 -18.40
N GLU A 189 1.65 13.28 -18.12
CA GLU A 189 0.65 13.88 -19.02
C GLU A 189 0.97 15.34 -19.37
N SER A 190 1.57 16.08 -18.43
CA SER A 190 2.04 17.46 -18.68
C SER A 190 3.27 17.53 -19.60
N GLY A 191 3.76 16.39 -20.10
CA GLY A 191 4.83 16.29 -21.06
C GLY A 191 6.23 16.13 -20.44
N ASN A 192 6.36 15.56 -19.23
CA ASN A 192 7.64 15.48 -18.55
C ASN A 192 7.90 14.13 -17.87
N GLY A 193 8.87 13.38 -18.39
CA GLY A 193 9.43 12.20 -17.77
C GLY A 193 8.66 10.90 -17.95
N VAL A 194 8.99 9.94 -17.12
CA VAL A 194 8.48 8.57 -17.12
C VAL A 194 8.07 8.20 -15.71
N THR A 195 6.99 7.48 -15.55
CA THR A 195 6.67 6.74 -14.32
C THR A 195 6.28 5.31 -14.65
N PHE A 196 6.14 4.48 -13.62
CA PHE A 196 5.60 3.14 -13.78
C PHE A 196 4.24 3.05 -13.12
N ILE A 197 3.34 2.30 -13.73
CA ILE A 197 2.01 2.04 -13.21
C ILE A 197 1.76 0.54 -13.12
N PRO A 198 0.99 0.07 -12.13
CA PRO A 198 0.58 -1.33 -12.05
C PRO A 198 -0.44 -1.64 -13.16
N GLU A 199 -0.52 -2.90 -13.57
CA GLU A 199 -1.45 -3.36 -14.61
C GLU A 199 -2.91 -2.94 -14.30
N LEU A 200 -3.34 -3.06 -13.05
CA LEU A 200 -4.69 -2.66 -12.64
C LEU A 200 -5.00 -1.18 -12.94
N ALA A 201 -4.00 -0.31 -12.90
CA ALA A 201 -4.18 1.11 -13.26
C ALA A 201 -4.49 1.27 -14.75
N THR A 202 -3.94 0.43 -15.63
CA THR A 202 -4.14 0.54 -17.08
C THR A 202 -5.59 0.39 -17.49
N TYR A 203 -6.39 -0.36 -16.72
CA TYR A 203 -7.80 -0.56 -17.01
C TYR A 203 -8.68 0.67 -16.75
N GLN A 204 -8.16 1.66 -16.04
CA GLN A 204 -8.87 2.90 -15.71
C GLN A 204 -8.41 4.07 -16.59
N LEU A 205 -7.42 3.86 -17.47
CA LEU A 205 -6.93 4.89 -18.36
C LEU A 205 -7.98 5.27 -19.40
N SER A 206 -8.15 6.59 -19.63
CA SER A 206 -8.89 7.10 -20.76
C SER A 206 -8.15 6.80 -22.07
N GLU A 207 -8.84 6.89 -23.21
CA GLU A 207 -8.21 6.66 -24.52
C GLU A 207 -7.00 7.57 -24.78
N GLN A 208 -7.05 8.83 -24.31
CA GLN A 208 -5.92 9.75 -24.41
C GLN A 208 -4.72 9.33 -23.55
N GLN A 209 -4.98 8.75 -22.37
CA GLN A 209 -3.96 8.27 -21.46
C GLN A 209 -3.31 6.97 -21.93
N LYS A 210 -4.05 6.12 -22.62
CA LYS A 210 -3.52 4.88 -23.22
C LYS A 210 -2.53 5.12 -24.36
N GLU A 211 -2.49 6.33 -24.87
CA GLU A 211 -1.50 6.75 -25.87
C GLU A 211 -0.15 7.17 -25.25
N LEU A 212 -0.03 7.19 -23.95
CA LEU A 212 1.18 7.49 -23.16
C LEU A 212 1.79 6.23 -22.57
#